data_73d9f90a082d3c2d7b2bc42776caa447
#
_entry.id   73d9f90a082d3c2d7b2bc42776caa447
#
_cell.length_a   1.000
_cell.length_b   1.000
_cell.length_c   1.000
_cell.angle_alpha   90.00
_cell.angle_beta   90.00
_cell.angle_gamma   90.00
#
_symmetry.space_group_name_H-M   'P 1'
#
loop_
_entity.id
_entity.type
_entity.pdbx_description
1 polymer ?
#
loop_
_entity_poly.entity_id
_entity_poly.type
_entity_poly.pdbx_seq_one_letter_code
_entity_poly.pdbx_strand_id
1 'polypeptide(L)'
;MKAIILGFDAVTPEYIYGKSEMFPNLSRLKKSGAYSAYSAYVQKGYHGSYLSEMNWSSIYTGLHPWVHNITAKEIAGKRYTPEMGWFKNLQPFWEVLNNNGYKVGLWSADCCVQPVEIDGYVVSSRYDMIEDKAENRRSEREIQVCEKDRPLLECLPGNPPPRLYPKMLSQQGYRYEELKNNSELAWKAVQEYHFQESVDNFQEELDFYFTAMQNAQKKYPVDVMFFYTPTTDLIAHCCMCSDDNDVLIKTYQVLDKKVGELIDALEPDNVIVMSDHGMMNFKDIVECSDEEIRHEAFGARDEVLWLKNRYIAFEAHNGALLFTAHALRGTFIAAGKDIRHTRLEEMRTVDVYPTILELCGCKIPQDRDGYVLDIFNRLCVNDKVLKQVNIKYKPIAVIQAHDPNITDIIINEVYLHNRFCSITIVGDKRYEEIYCNNPRVTNFISFSEYNEGLYEEVYCGYHNTMTGEMFHIR
;
A
#
# COMPACT_ATOMS: atom_id res chain seq x y z
N MET A 1 -21.36 0.76 -16.32
CA MET A 1 -20.17 1.38 -15.70
C MET A 1 -18.93 0.68 -16.23
N LYS A 2 -17.92 1.45 -16.69
CA LYS A 2 -16.71 0.89 -17.33
C LYS A 2 -15.83 0.13 -16.33
N ALA A 3 -15.64 0.70 -15.14
CA ALA A 3 -14.84 0.07 -14.10
C ALA A 3 -15.22 0.50 -12.69
N ILE A 4 -15.02 -0.41 -11.74
CA ILE A 4 -14.95 -0.10 -10.32
C ILE A 4 -13.56 -0.47 -9.79
N ILE A 5 -12.97 0.39 -8.98
CA ILE A 5 -11.65 0.23 -8.39
C ILE A 5 -11.80 0.34 -6.88
N LEU A 6 -11.47 -0.72 -6.17
CA LEU A 6 -11.67 -0.86 -4.74
C LEU A 6 -10.31 -0.97 -4.04
N GLY A 7 -9.94 0.06 -3.30
CA GLY A 7 -8.73 0.16 -2.51
C GLY A 7 -8.99 -0.14 -1.04
N PHE A 8 -8.31 -1.15 -0.52
CA PHE A 8 -8.34 -1.52 0.89
C PHE A 8 -6.92 -1.55 1.44
N ASP A 9 -6.62 -0.66 2.37
CA ASP A 9 -5.29 -0.50 2.90
C ASP A 9 -4.78 -1.79 3.57
N ALA A 10 -3.53 -2.15 3.34
CA ALA A 10 -2.83 -3.27 3.96
C ALA A 10 -3.46 -4.67 3.81
N VAL A 11 -4.31 -4.92 2.81
CA VAL A 11 -4.85 -6.27 2.58
C VAL A 11 -3.75 -7.21 2.12
N THR A 12 -3.49 -8.21 2.95
CA THR A 12 -2.34 -9.09 2.85
C THR A 12 -2.60 -10.28 1.90
N PRO A 13 -1.83 -10.41 0.81
CA PRO A 13 -2.09 -11.42 -0.24
C PRO A 13 -1.95 -12.85 0.25
N GLU A 14 -1.09 -13.13 1.22
CA GLU A 14 -0.88 -14.46 1.80
C GLU A 14 -2.18 -15.03 2.40
N TYR A 15 -3.00 -14.17 3.03
CA TYR A 15 -4.31 -14.58 3.53
C TYR A 15 -5.32 -14.78 2.40
N ILE A 16 -5.45 -13.80 1.51
CA ILE A 16 -6.43 -13.86 0.40
C ILE A 16 -6.14 -15.01 -0.56
N TYR A 17 -4.88 -15.25 -0.89
CA TYR A 17 -4.51 -16.29 -1.86
C TYR A 17 -4.27 -17.65 -1.21
N GLY A 18 -3.74 -17.69 0.01
CA GLY A 18 -3.45 -18.92 0.74
C GLY A 18 -4.68 -19.60 1.34
N LYS A 19 -5.75 -18.84 1.63
CA LYS A 19 -7.01 -19.33 2.22
C LYS A 19 -8.20 -19.06 1.29
N SER A 20 -8.01 -19.28 0.02
CA SER A 20 -8.95 -18.88 -1.05
C SER A 20 -10.37 -19.47 -0.89
N GLU A 21 -10.55 -20.57 -0.19
CA GLU A 21 -11.84 -21.16 0.15
C GLU A 21 -12.66 -20.30 1.13
N MET A 22 -12.01 -19.46 1.91
CA MET A 22 -12.66 -18.57 2.86
C MET A 22 -13.15 -17.26 2.21
N PHE A 23 -12.69 -16.97 0.99
CA PHE A 23 -12.96 -15.72 0.27
C PHE A 23 -13.51 -16.02 -1.14
N PRO A 24 -14.75 -16.52 -1.26
CA PRO A 24 -15.29 -17.04 -2.53
C PRO A 24 -15.39 -15.98 -3.63
N ASN A 25 -15.71 -14.71 -3.30
CA ASN A 25 -15.86 -13.65 -4.29
C ASN A 25 -14.50 -13.18 -4.83
N LEU A 26 -13.53 -12.90 -3.97
CA LEU A 26 -12.15 -12.57 -4.39
C LEU A 26 -11.50 -13.74 -5.13
N SER A 27 -11.78 -14.98 -4.71
CA SER A 27 -11.31 -16.19 -5.39
C SER A 27 -11.94 -16.32 -6.78
N ARG A 28 -13.22 -15.98 -6.97
CA ARG A 28 -13.90 -15.93 -8.26
C ARG A 28 -13.22 -14.92 -9.19
N LEU A 29 -12.95 -13.70 -8.69
CA LEU A 29 -12.24 -12.65 -9.45
C LEU A 29 -10.83 -13.10 -9.85
N LYS A 30 -10.07 -13.64 -8.90
CA LYS A 30 -8.71 -14.17 -9.13
C LYS A 30 -8.71 -15.28 -10.20
N LYS A 31 -9.67 -16.21 -10.17
CA LYS A 31 -9.76 -17.33 -11.12
C LYS A 31 -10.13 -16.88 -12.53
N SER A 32 -10.88 -15.79 -12.68
CA SER A 32 -11.32 -15.30 -13.99
C SER A 32 -10.45 -14.16 -14.53
N GLY A 33 -9.58 -13.55 -13.71
CA GLY A 33 -8.86 -12.36 -14.04
C GLY A 33 -7.35 -12.42 -13.77
N ALA A 34 -6.71 -11.28 -13.74
CA ALA A 34 -5.29 -11.11 -13.42
C ALA A 34 -5.10 -10.88 -11.93
N TYR A 35 -3.98 -11.38 -11.38
CA TYR A 35 -3.66 -11.17 -9.97
C TYR A 35 -2.16 -11.15 -9.71
N SER A 36 -1.72 -10.42 -8.70
CA SER A 36 -0.34 -10.40 -8.21
C SER A 36 -0.28 -9.97 -6.74
N ALA A 37 0.78 -10.38 -6.06
CA ALA A 37 1.29 -9.71 -4.87
C ALA A 37 2.44 -8.81 -5.31
N TYR A 38 2.35 -7.51 -5.11
CA TYR A 38 3.31 -6.54 -5.63
C TYR A 38 4.08 -5.79 -4.53
N SER A 39 5.14 -5.12 -4.92
CA SER A 39 5.99 -4.37 -4.01
C SER A 39 5.49 -2.95 -3.78
N ALA A 40 5.44 -2.55 -2.53
CA ALA A 40 5.25 -1.17 -2.11
C ALA A 40 6.58 -0.40 -2.08
N TYR A 41 6.53 0.92 -1.90
CA TYR A 41 7.72 1.75 -1.73
C TYR A 41 8.08 1.94 -0.27
N VAL A 42 9.40 2.02 0.00
CA VAL A 42 9.95 2.33 1.32
C VAL A 42 10.51 3.74 1.31
N GLN A 43 10.04 4.57 2.21
CA GLN A 43 10.66 5.88 2.44
C GLN A 43 11.72 5.77 3.53
N LYS A 44 12.98 6.12 3.21
CA LYS A 44 14.03 6.27 4.23
C LYS A 44 13.75 7.50 5.09
N GLY A 45 13.85 7.33 6.40
CA GLY A 45 13.68 8.41 7.37
C GLY A 45 12.58 8.17 8.41
N TYR A 46 11.65 7.29 8.14
CA TYR A 46 10.62 6.84 9.09
C TYR A 46 10.84 5.38 9.47
N HIS A 47 11.95 5.05 10.14
CA HIS A 47 12.27 3.72 10.64
C HIS A 47 12.04 2.55 9.66
N GLY A 48 12.11 2.83 8.34
CA GLY A 48 11.91 1.82 7.29
C GLY A 48 10.46 1.42 6.99
N SER A 49 9.46 2.04 7.64
CA SER A 49 8.07 1.67 7.41
C SER A 49 7.57 2.11 6.04
N TYR A 50 6.70 1.29 5.44
CA TYR A 50 5.94 1.64 4.24
C TYR A 50 4.82 2.58 4.62
N LEU A 51 4.73 3.72 3.95
CA LEU A 51 3.70 4.71 4.23
C LEU A 51 2.58 4.64 3.20
N SER A 52 1.36 4.47 3.68
CA SER A 52 0.16 4.41 2.85
C SER A 52 0.02 5.64 1.96
N GLU A 53 0.26 6.84 2.49
CA GLU A 53 0.16 8.08 1.73
C GLU A 53 1.09 8.11 0.51
N MET A 54 2.28 7.55 0.64
CA MET A 54 3.28 7.48 -0.42
C MET A 54 2.86 6.50 -1.52
N ASN A 55 2.40 5.32 -1.11
CA ASN A 55 1.97 4.28 -2.04
C ASN A 55 0.67 4.64 -2.76
N TRP A 56 -0.34 5.17 -2.04
CA TRP A 56 -1.57 5.63 -2.67
C TRP A 56 -1.32 6.80 -3.63
N SER A 57 -0.42 7.73 -3.28
CA SER A 57 -0.03 8.81 -4.19
C SER A 57 0.63 8.27 -5.46
N SER A 58 1.44 7.23 -5.36
CA SER A 58 2.03 6.53 -6.51
C SER A 58 0.96 5.83 -7.37
N ILE A 59 -0.04 5.22 -6.72
CA ILE A 59 -1.20 4.61 -7.40
C ILE A 59 -2.01 5.67 -8.15
N TYR A 60 -2.21 6.84 -7.55
CA TYR A 60 -3.02 7.91 -8.15
C TYR A 60 -2.33 8.61 -9.31
N THR A 61 -1.01 8.72 -9.29
CA THR A 61 -0.24 9.55 -10.23
C THR A 61 0.62 8.76 -11.21
N GLY A 62 0.93 7.50 -10.94
CA GLY A 62 1.86 6.70 -11.74
C GLY A 62 3.31 7.17 -11.64
N LEU A 63 3.62 7.97 -10.62
CA LEU A 63 4.94 8.54 -10.36
C LEU A 63 5.55 7.92 -9.12
N HIS A 64 6.86 7.80 -9.11
CA HIS A 64 7.60 7.37 -7.93
C HIS A 64 7.52 8.40 -6.80
N PRO A 65 7.68 7.98 -5.53
CA PRO A 65 7.63 8.88 -4.37
C PRO A 65 8.59 10.08 -4.44
N TRP A 66 9.78 9.89 -4.98
CA TRP A 66 10.76 10.99 -5.14
C TRP A 66 10.40 11.97 -6.27
N VAL A 67 9.47 11.59 -7.17
CA VAL A 67 8.97 12.47 -8.24
C VAL A 67 7.76 13.26 -7.77
N HIS A 68 6.73 12.56 -7.23
CA HIS A 68 5.54 13.26 -6.73
C HIS A 68 5.78 13.99 -5.41
N ASN A 69 6.80 13.60 -4.63
CA ASN A 69 7.19 14.19 -3.35
C ASN A 69 6.02 14.35 -2.35
N ILE A 70 5.03 13.46 -2.44
CA ILE A 70 3.92 13.39 -1.49
C ILE A 70 4.27 12.31 -0.49
N THR A 71 4.62 12.75 0.70
CA THR A 71 4.95 11.90 1.83
C THR A 71 4.20 12.42 3.04
N ALA A 72 4.00 11.58 4.05
CA ALA A 72 3.46 12.09 5.31
C ALA A 72 4.35 13.23 5.82
N LYS A 73 3.78 14.41 5.97
CA LYS A 73 4.48 15.55 6.54
C LYS A 73 4.16 15.65 8.01
N GLU A 74 5.19 15.59 8.83
CA GLU A 74 5.09 15.93 10.21
C GLU A 74 5.49 17.41 10.39
N ILE A 75 4.53 18.24 10.78
CA ILE A 75 4.77 19.66 11.08
C ILE A 75 4.41 19.87 12.54
N ALA A 76 5.38 20.26 13.34
CA ALA A 76 5.20 20.51 14.78
C ALA A 76 4.58 19.32 15.55
N GLY A 77 4.99 18.08 15.23
CA GLY A 77 4.51 16.86 15.87
C GLY A 77 3.11 16.42 15.41
N LYS A 78 2.54 17.05 14.37
CA LYS A 78 1.27 16.64 13.75
C LYS A 78 1.52 16.06 12.37
N ARG A 79 0.98 14.87 12.10
CA ARG A 79 1.01 14.23 10.79
C ARG A 79 -0.11 14.80 9.91
N TYR A 80 0.26 15.22 8.71
CA TYR A 80 -0.68 15.72 7.72
C TYR A 80 -0.83 14.68 6.61
N THR A 81 -2.06 14.29 6.33
CA THR A 81 -2.39 13.46 5.17
C THR A 81 -2.36 14.31 3.89
N PRO A 82 -2.07 13.70 2.73
CA PRO A 82 -2.11 14.41 1.46
C PRO A 82 -3.47 15.03 1.20
N GLU A 83 -3.46 16.26 0.73
CA GLU A 83 -4.66 16.95 0.26
C GLU A 83 -4.73 16.90 -1.26
N MET A 84 -5.94 16.96 -1.85
CA MET A 84 -6.10 16.96 -3.33
C MET A 84 -5.34 18.08 -4.02
N GLY A 85 -5.16 19.21 -3.35
CA GLY A 85 -4.35 20.31 -3.87
C GLY A 85 -2.90 19.91 -4.15
N TRP A 86 -2.39 18.87 -3.50
CA TRP A 86 -1.03 18.36 -3.72
C TRP A 86 -0.89 17.64 -5.06
N PHE A 87 -1.98 17.15 -5.64
CA PHE A 87 -2.00 16.48 -6.94
C PHE A 87 -2.18 17.45 -8.12
N LYS A 88 -2.39 18.75 -7.87
CA LYS A 88 -2.79 19.74 -8.89
C LYS A 88 -1.92 19.77 -10.14
N ASN A 89 -0.64 19.47 -10.02
CA ASN A 89 0.29 19.47 -11.17
C ASN A 89 0.75 18.06 -11.55
N LEU A 90 0.18 17.03 -10.91
CA LEU A 90 0.62 15.65 -11.08
C LEU A 90 -0.31 14.83 -11.98
N GLN A 91 -1.41 15.42 -12.45
CA GLN A 91 -2.41 14.79 -13.31
C GLN A 91 -2.80 13.38 -12.80
N PRO A 92 -3.48 13.26 -11.65
CA PRO A 92 -3.93 11.97 -11.17
C PRO A 92 -4.87 11.29 -12.16
N PHE A 93 -5.08 9.97 -12.06
CA PHE A 93 -5.81 9.21 -13.08
C PHE A 93 -7.21 9.76 -13.35
N TRP A 94 -7.91 10.27 -12.36
CA TRP A 94 -9.26 10.85 -12.52
C TRP A 94 -9.25 12.12 -13.38
N GLU A 95 -8.21 12.93 -13.30
CA GLU A 95 -8.07 14.12 -14.15
C GLU A 95 -7.85 13.73 -15.62
N VAL A 96 -6.99 12.74 -15.88
CA VAL A 96 -6.79 12.22 -17.23
C VAL A 96 -8.05 11.58 -17.79
N LEU A 97 -8.79 10.82 -16.96
CA LEU A 97 -10.07 10.24 -17.36
C LEU A 97 -11.10 11.34 -17.71
N ASN A 98 -11.22 12.37 -16.87
CA ASN A 98 -12.12 13.51 -17.16
C ASN A 98 -11.73 14.21 -18.46
N ASN A 99 -10.44 14.46 -18.71
CA ASN A 99 -9.94 15.05 -19.94
C ASN A 99 -10.23 14.21 -21.20
N ASN A 100 -10.52 12.91 -21.02
CA ASN A 100 -10.94 11.99 -22.07
C ASN A 100 -12.46 11.73 -22.08
N GLY A 101 -13.24 12.51 -21.33
CA GLY A 101 -14.71 12.48 -21.34
C GLY A 101 -15.34 11.42 -20.44
N TYR A 102 -14.58 10.77 -19.55
CA TYR A 102 -15.12 9.86 -18.55
C TYR A 102 -15.55 10.61 -17.30
N LYS A 103 -16.74 10.33 -16.79
CA LYS A 103 -17.17 10.78 -15.48
C LYS A 103 -16.61 9.88 -14.40
N VAL A 104 -16.05 10.46 -13.35
CA VAL A 104 -15.39 9.71 -12.26
C VAL A 104 -16.06 9.98 -10.93
N GLY A 105 -16.43 8.92 -10.20
CA GLY A 105 -16.90 9.00 -8.81
C GLY A 105 -15.80 8.55 -7.85
N LEU A 106 -15.34 9.44 -7.00
CA LEU A 106 -14.34 9.13 -5.98
C LEU A 106 -14.99 9.07 -4.60
N TRP A 107 -14.83 7.94 -3.94
CA TRP A 107 -15.27 7.69 -2.57
C TRP A 107 -14.06 7.39 -1.70
N SER A 108 -13.81 8.21 -0.71
CA SER A 108 -12.66 8.03 0.18
C SER A 108 -13.09 8.10 1.63
N ALA A 109 -12.90 6.99 2.33
CA ALA A 109 -12.99 6.97 3.77
C ALA A 109 -11.60 7.33 4.34
N ASP A 110 -11.48 8.52 4.89
CA ASP A 110 -10.42 8.95 5.80
C ASP A 110 -9.00 9.24 5.25
N CYS A 111 -8.69 8.96 4.01
CA CYS A 111 -7.37 9.34 3.47
C CYS A 111 -7.49 9.95 2.10
N CYS A 112 -7.12 11.11 1.98
CA CYS A 112 -7.12 11.92 0.81
C CYS A 112 -8.37 12.76 0.74
N VAL A 113 -8.22 14.04 1.13
CA VAL A 113 -8.71 14.84 0.09
C VAL A 113 -9.89 15.67 0.46
N GLN A 114 -9.61 16.93 0.61
CA GLN A 114 -10.69 17.89 0.45
C GLN A 114 -11.34 17.69 -0.92
N PRO A 115 -12.66 17.61 -1.02
CA PRO A 115 -13.36 17.47 -2.28
C PRO A 115 -12.96 18.57 -3.26
N VAL A 116 -12.64 18.18 -4.50
CA VAL A 116 -12.40 19.11 -5.61
C VAL A 116 -13.44 18.88 -6.70
N GLU A 117 -13.70 19.90 -7.50
CA GLU A 117 -14.61 19.77 -8.62
C GLU A 117 -13.94 18.99 -9.76
N ILE A 118 -14.58 17.87 -10.14
CA ILE A 118 -14.22 17.02 -11.28
C ILE A 118 -15.45 16.78 -12.15
N ASP A 119 -15.29 16.24 -13.35
CA ASP A 119 -16.42 15.71 -14.10
C ASP A 119 -16.84 14.36 -13.50
N GLY A 120 -17.92 14.40 -12.76
CA GLY A 120 -18.38 13.40 -11.83
C GLY A 120 -18.49 14.00 -10.44
N TYR A 121 -17.94 13.32 -9.40
CA TYR A 121 -18.04 13.78 -8.01
C TYR A 121 -16.91 13.22 -7.13
N VAL A 122 -16.69 13.92 -6.01
CA VAL A 122 -15.81 13.47 -4.92
C VAL A 122 -16.59 13.49 -3.62
N VAL A 123 -16.65 12.32 -2.97
CA VAL A 123 -17.20 12.15 -1.63
C VAL A 123 -16.08 11.68 -0.73
N SER A 124 -15.71 12.47 0.26
CA SER A 124 -14.73 12.09 1.26
C SER A 124 -15.33 12.12 2.65
N SER A 125 -14.75 11.35 3.56
CA SER A 125 -15.03 11.53 4.98
C SER A 125 -13.82 12.11 5.67
N ARG A 126 -14.08 13.04 6.57
CA ARG A 126 -13.10 13.56 7.50
C ARG A 126 -13.50 13.10 8.90
N TYR A 127 -12.53 12.70 9.66
CA TYR A 127 -12.68 12.53 11.10
C TYR A 127 -11.78 13.54 11.80
N ASP A 128 -12.31 14.14 12.85
CA ASP A 128 -11.48 14.98 13.68
C ASP A 128 -10.48 14.12 14.42
N MET A 129 -9.21 14.39 14.17
CA MET A 129 -8.13 13.88 14.98
C MET A 129 -8.16 14.63 16.31
N ILE A 130 -9.08 14.26 17.21
CA ILE A 130 -9.21 14.87 18.52
C ILE A 130 -7.92 14.61 19.29
N GLU A 131 -7.29 15.66 19.80
CA GLU A 131 -6.05 15.60 20.56
C GLU A 131 -6.15 14.77 21.86
N ASP A 132 -7.37 14.44 22.28
CA ASP A 132 -7.64 13.71 23.54
C ASP A 132 -8.15 12.28 23.25
N LYS A 133 -7.33 11.49 22.54
CA LYS A 133 -7.68 10.13 22.09
C LYS A 133 -7.66 9.08 23.20
N ALA A 134 -7.06 9.39 24.35
CA ALA A 134 -6.92 8.44 25.44
C ALA A 134 -8.28 8.02 26.04
N GLU A 135 -9.28 8.89 26.01
CA GLU A 135 -10.59 8.63 26.59
C GLU A 135 -11.69 8.25 25.57
N ASN A 136 -11.60 8.74 24.32
CA ASN A 136 -12.61 8.49 23.30
C ASN A 136 -12.10 7.53 22.21
N ARG A 137 -12.52 6.29 22.26
CA ARG A 137 -12.27 5.25 21.25
C ARG A 137 -13.05 5.46 19.94
N ARG A 138 -13.78 6.53 19.83
CA ARG A 138 -14.73 6.80 18.77
C ARG A 138 -14.50 8.19 18.21
N SER A 139 -14.29 8.29 16.90
CA SER A 139 -14.30 9.55 16.15
C SER A 139 -15.50 9.58 15.23
N GLU A 140 -16.28 10.64 15.35
CA GLU A 140 -17.37 10.89 14.40
C GLU A 140 -16.78 11.22 13.03
N ARG A 141 -17.41 10.72 11.97
CA ARG A 141 -17.07 11.03 10.59
C ARG A 141 -17.98 12.10 10.04
N GLU A 142 -17.40 13.05 9.33
CA GLU A 142 -18.12 14.06 8.58
C GLU A 142 -17.94 13.80 7.09
N ILE A 143 -19.05 13.66 6.36
CA ILE A 143 -19.02 13.56 4.90
C ILE A 143 -18.82 14.94 4.30
N GLN A 144 -17.83 15.04 3.42
CA GLN A 144 -17.47 16.24 2.70
C GLN A 144 -17.63 16.06 1.20
N VAL A 145 -18.28 17.05 0.57
CA VAL A 145 -18.48 17.14 -0.88
C VAL A 145 -18.30 18.58 -1.34
N CYS A 146 -17.97 18.80 -2.60
CA CYS A 146 -18.04 20.13 -3.22
C CYS A 146 -19.47 20.67 -3.24
N GLU A 147 -19.63 21.99 -3.39
CA GLU A 147 -20.94 22.64 -3.45
C GLU A 147 -21.82 22.04 -4.55
N LYS A 148 -21.26 21.80 -5.75
CA LYS A 148 -22.00 21.19 -6.87
C LYS A 148 -22.45 19.76 -6.58
N ASP A 149 -21.76 19.06 -5.67
CA ASP A 149 -21.98 17.65 -5.35
C ASP A 149 -22.88 17.46 -4.12
N ARG A 150 -23.35 18.54 -3.48
CA ARG A 150 -24.30 18.48 -2.35
C ARG A 150 -25.50 17.57 -2.58
N PRO A 151 -26.10 17.49 -3.77
CA PRO A 151 -27.21 16.58 -4.03
C PRO A 151 -26.87 15.10 -3.78
N LEU A 152 -25.59 14.71 -3.78
CA LEU A 152 -25.17 13.35 -3.46
C LEU A 152 -25.44 12.97 -1.99
N LEU A 153 -25.53 13.97 -1.09
CA LEU A 153 -25.85 13.70 0.31
C LEU A 153 -27.21 13.01 0.48
N GLU A 154 -28.12 13.17 -0.49
CA GLU A 154 -29.40 12.46 -0.53
C GLU A 154 -29.24 10.95 -0.87
N CYS A 155 -28.09 10.54 -1.38
CA CYS A 155 -27.78 9.14 -1.67
C CYS A 155 -27.26 8.38 -0.46
N LEU A 156 -26.89 9.09 0.61
CA LEU A 156 -26.39 8.49 1.85
C LEU A 156 -27.51 7.75 2.57
N PRO A 157 -27.27 6.54 3.09
CA PRO A 157 -28.30 5.79 3.83
C PRO A 157 -28.57 6.31 5.24
N GLY A 158 -27.87 7.35 5.67
CA GLY A 158 -27.93 7.96 7.00
C GLY A 158 -26.63 8.68 7.34
N ASN A 159 -26.32 8.74 8.63
CA ASN A 159 -25.02 9.23 9.08
C ASN A 159 -23.95 8.15 8.87
N PRO A 160 -22.71 8.52 8.50
CA PRO A 160 -21.62 7.56 8.42
C PRO A 160 -21.35 6.94 9.79
N PRO A 161 -21.02 5.64 9.85
CA PRO A 161 -20.63 5.05 11.11
C PRO A 161 -19.34 5.72 11.62
N PRO A 162 -19.20 5.87 12.93
CA PRO A 162 -18.00 6.43 13.51
C PRO A 162 -16.80 5.53 13.22
N ARG A 163 -15.61 6.12 13.26
CA ARG A 163 -14.38 5.33 13.27
C ARG A 163 -14.10 4.85 14.69
N LEU A 164 -13.98 3.54 14.86
CA LEU A 164 -13.58 2.96 16.12
C LEU A 164 -12.07 2.75 16.15
N TYR A 165 -11.48 3.12 17.28
CA TYR A 165 -10.09 2.83 17.58
C TYR A 165 -10.01 1.68 18.59
N PRO A 166 -9.06 0.77 18.46
CA PRO A 166 -8.86 -0.26 19.48
C PRO A 166 -8.57 0.38 20.84
N LYS A 167 -8.98 -0.28 21.92
CA LYS A 167 -8.64 0.16 23.28
C LYS A 167 -7.13 0.17 23.45
N MET A 168 -6.60 1.27 23.94
CA MET A 168 -5.21 1.34 24.33
C MET A 168 -4.91 0.34 25.45
N LEU A 169 -3.75 -0.28 25.42
CA LEU A 169 -3.34 -1.22 26.48
C LEU A 169 -3.29 -0.57 27.86
N SER A 170 -2.94 0.73 27.94
CA SER A 170 -3.02 1.50 29.17
C SER A 170 -4.44 1.59 29.75
N GLN A 171 -5.46 1.64 28.90
CA GLN A 171 -6.87 1.65 29.32
C GLN A 171 -7.34 0.25 29.79
N GLN A 172 -6.60 -0.79 29.47
CA GLN A 172 -6.81 -2.15 29.97
C GLN A 172 -6.02 -2.43 31.25
N GLY A 173 -5.26 -1.46 31.76
CA GLY A 173 -4.47 -1.59 32.97
C GLY A 173 -3.04 -2.06 32.77
N TYR A 174 -2.59 -2.26 31.53
CA TYR A 174 -1.21 -2.62 31.23
C TYR A 174 -0.33 -1.37 31.11
N ARG A 175 0.88 -1.44 31.70
CA ARG A 175 1.89 -0.38 31.54
C ARG A 175 2.95 -0.77 30.52
N TYR A 176 3.36 0.16 29.71
CA TYR A 176 4.40 -0.03 28.69
C TYR A 176 5.67 -0.68 29.24
N GLU A 177 6.15 -0.20 30.41
CA GLU A 177 7.35 -0.73 31.05
C GLU A 177 7.22 -2.20 31.50
N GLU A 178 6.01 -2.67 31.76
CA GLU A 178 5.72 -4.06 32.11
C GLU A 178 5.71 -4.93 30.86
N LEU A 179 5.14 -4.43 29.77
CA LEU A 179 5.02 -5.17 28.52
C LEU A 179 6.36 -5.30 27.79
N LYS A 180 7.16 -4.25 27.78
CA LYS A 180 8.43 -4.21 27.02
C LYS A 180 9.46 -5.25 27.46
N ASN A 181 9.35 -5.77 28.66
CA ASN A 181 10.27 -6.75 29.24
C ASN A 181 9.62 -8.13 29.45
N ASN A 182 8.38 -8.31 29.04
CA ASN A 182 7.61 -9.53 29.23
C ASN A 182 6.75 -9.83 28.01
N SER A 183 7.31 -10.62 27.08
CA SER A 183 6.65 -11.00 25.84
C SER A 183 5.35 -11.78 26.06
N GLU A 184 5.30 -12.67 27.06
CA GLU A 184 4.10 -13.45 27.40
C GLU A 184 2.98 -12.54 27.89
N LEU A 185 3.29 -11.56 28.73
CA LEU A 185 2.31 -10.57 29.19
C LEU A 185 1.84 -9.68 28.03
N ALA A 186 2.76 -9.29 27.13
CA ALA A 186 2.41 -8.53 25.94
C ALA A 186 1.45 -9.32 25.04
N TRP A 187 1.72 -10.61 24.80
CA TRP A 187 0.82 -11.49 24.06
C TRP A 187 -0.55 -11.61 24.70
N LYS A 188 -0.59 -11.84 26.01
CA LYS A 188 -1.85 -11.92 26.76
C LYS A 188 -2.65 -10.62 26.65
N ALA A 189 -1.99 -9.47 26.79
CA ALA A 189 -2.63 -8.16 26.67
C ALA A 189 -3.28 -7.96 25.31
N VAL A 190 -2.65 -8.45 24.23
CA VAL A 190 -3.21 -8.39 22.88
C VAL A 190 -4.40 -9.32 22.70
N GLN A 191 -4.33 -10.55 23.23
CA GLN A 191 -5.44 -11.50 23.14
C GLN A 191 -6.71 -11.04 23.88
N GLU A 192 -6.57 -10.20 24.90
CA GLU A 192 -7.71 -9.61 25.63
C GLU A 192 -8.38 -8.44 24.88
N TYR A 193 -7.92 -8.10 23.68
CA TYR A 193 -8.51 -7.07 22.84
C TYR A 193 -9.88 -7.50 22.30
N HIS A 194 -10.88 -6.63 22.46
CA HIS A 194 -12.22 -6.88 21.91
C HIS A 194 -12.34 -6.45 20.44
N PHE A 195 -11.90 -7.32 19.54
CA PHE A 195 -11.84 -7.03 18.10
C PHE A 195 -13.17 -7.19 17.36
N GLN A 196 -14.12 -7.92 17.90
CA GLN A 196 -15.40 -8.14 17.22
C GLN A 196 -16.11 -6.83 16.91
N GLU A 197 -16.06 -5.88 17.83
CA GLU A 197 -16.62 -4.55 17.65
C GLU A 197 -15.98 -3.81 16.46
N SER A 198 -14.67 -4.00 16.21
CA SER A 198 -13.97 -3.42 15.05
C SER A 198 -14.39 -4.06 13.73
N VAL A 199 -14.64 -5.39 13.73
CA VAL A 199 -15.14 -6.10 12.54
C VAL A 199 -16.57 -5.66 12.22
N ASP A 200 -17.44 -5.56 13.23
CA ASP A 200 -18.83 -5.12 13.08
C ASP A 200 -18.88 -3.67 12.56
N ASN A 201 -18.05 -2.79 13.10
CA ASN A 201 -17.92 -1.40 12.63
C ASN A 201 -17.38 -1.32 11.18
N PHE A 202 -16.46 -2.17 10.81
CA PHE A 202 -15.99 -2.25 9.42
C PHE A 202 -17.10 -2.72 8.48
N GLN A 203 -17.92 -3.68 8.90
CA GLN A 203 -19.09 -4.07 8.13
C GLN A 203 -20.07 -2.92 7.97
N GLU A 204 -20.38 -2.18 9.04
CA GLU A 204 -21.25 -1.00 8.99
C GLU A 204 -20.69 0.08 8.06
N GLU A 205 -19.36 0.28 8.06
CA GLU A 205 -18.68 1.20 7.15
C GLU A 205 -18.88 0.80 5.68
N LEU A 206 -18.63 -0.46 5.34
CA LEU A 206 -18.83 -0.94 3.97
C LEU A 206 -20.32 -0.91 3.57
N ASP A 207 -21.24 -1.25 4.46
CA ASP A 207 -22.68 -1.15 4.22
C ASP A 207 -23.08 0.29 3.91
N PHE A 208 -22.59 1.24 4.67
CA PHE A 208 -22.87 2.65 4.46
C PHE A 208 -22.35 3.14 3.09
N TYR A 209 -21.04 2.98 2.83
CA TYR A 209 -20.45 3.49 1.60
C TYR A 209 -20.96 2.76 0.36
N PHE A 210 -21.08 1.44 0.40
CA PHE A 210 -21.52 0.66 -0.77
C PHE A 210 -22.98 0.89 -1.10
N THR A 211 -23.83 1.10 -0.08
CA THR A 211 -25.22 1.54 -0.31
C THR A 211 -25.26 2.94 -0.92
N ALA A 212 -24.48 3.87 -0.40
CA ALA A 212 -24.38 5.23 -0.95
C ALA A 212 -23.87 5.23 -2.40
N MET A 213 -22.84 4.43 -2.71
CA MET A 213 -22.30 4.26 -4.06
C MET A 213 -23.35 3.70 -5.04
N GLN A 214 -24.13 2.70 -4.62
CA GLN A 214 -25.23 2.15 -5.43
C GLN A 214 -26.32 3.19 -5.69
N ASN A 215 -26.72 3.95 -4.66
CA ASN A 215 -27.72 5.01 -4.78
C ASN A 215 -27.22 6.14 -5.69
N ALA A 216 -25.94 6.55 -5.52
CA ALA A 216 -25.31 7.56 -6.35
C ALA A 216 -25.22 7.10 -7.82
N GLN A 217 -24.84 5.85 -8.08
CA GLN A 217 -24.75 5.34 -9.45
C GLN A 217 -26.11 5.32 -10.15
N LYS A 218 -27.21 5.07 -9.43
CA LYS A 218 -28.56 5.13 -9.99
C LYS A 218 -28.99 6.56 -10.33
N LYS A 219 -28.63 7.55 -9.51
CA LYS A 219 -29.10 8.94 -9.63
C LYS A 219 -28.12 9.84 -10.38
N TYR A 220 -26.82 9.62 -10.20
CA TYR A 220 -25.72 10.39 -10.75
C TYR A 220 -24.67 9.45 -11.36
N PRO A 221 -24.99 8.74 -12.44
CA PRO A 221 -24.13 7.69 -12.99
C PRO A 221 -22.76 8.23 -13.42
N VAL A 222 -21.72 7.46 -13.10
CA VAL A 222 -20.34 7.68 -13.51
C VAL A 222 -19.81 6.49 -14.30
N ASP A 223 -18.79 6.72 -15.09
CA ASP A 223 -18.15 5.70 -15.92
C ASP A 223 -17.13 4.88 -15.16
N VAL A 224 -16.38 5.53 -14.28
CA VAL A 224 -15.38 4.91 -13.41
C VAL A 224 -15.65 5.31 -11.97
N MET A 225 -15.67 4.33 -11.08
CA MET A 225 -15.86 4.53 -9.66
C MET A 225 -14.64 4.03 -8.88
N PHE A 226 -14.17 4.82 -7.95
CA PHE A 226 -13.06 4.49 -7.05
C PHE A 226 -13.54 4.57 -5.61
N PHE A 227 -13.16 3.58 -4.80
CA PHE A 227 -13.38 3.57 -3.36
C PHE A 227 -12.08 3.28 -2.63
N TYR A 228 -11.87 3.91 -1.49
CA TYR A 228 -10.73 3.66 -0.61
C TYR A 228 -11.15 3.69 0.86
N THR A 229 -10.59 2.78 1.66
CA THR A 229 -10.67 2.82 3.13
C THR A 229 -9.37 2.34 3.78
N PRO A 230 -8.89 3.02 4.85
CA PRO A 230 -7.75 2.58 5.65
C PRO A 230 -8.13 1.62 6.78
N THR A 231 -9.40 1.27 6.95
CA THR A 231 -9.89 0.55 8.12
C THR A 231 -9.30 -0.86 8.23
N THR A 232 -9.00 -1.50 7.10
CA THR A 232 -8.33 -2.81 7.08
C THR A 232 -6.92 -2.78 7.65
N ASP A 233 -6.15 -1.73 7.37
CA ASP A 233 -4.83 -1.49 7.95
C ASP A 233 -4.91 -1.32 9.48
N LEU A 234 -5.82 -0.49 9.95
CA LEU A 234 -6.00 -0.26 11.38
C LEU A 234 -6.35 -1.55 12.14
N ILE A 235 -7.26 -2.36 11.58
CA ILE A 235 -7.63 -3.64 12.19
C ILE A 235 -6.42 -4.58 12.16
N ALA A 236 -5.71 -4.66 11.05
CA ALA A 236 -4.53 -5.51 10.91
C ALA A 236 -3.45 -5.14 11.92
N HIS A 237 -3.16 -3.86 12.12
CA HIS A 237 -2.23 -3.39 13.15
C HIS A 237 -2.59 -3.88 14.55
N CYS A 238 -3.86 -4.08 14.84
CA CYS A 238 -4.31 -4.48 16.17
C CYS A 238 -4.43 -5.99 16.35
N CYS A 239 -4.73 -6.75 15.28
CA CYS A 239 -5.15 -8.15 15.41
C CYS A 239 -4.17 -9.18 14.84
N MET A 240 -3.21 -8.80 14.00
CA MET A 240 -2.25 -9.76 13.42
C MET A 240 -1.26 -10.35 14.43
N CYS A 241 -1.40 -10.00 15.69
CA CYS A 241 -0.57 -10.51 16.78
C CYS A 241 -1.18 -11.74 17.48
N SER A 242 -2.43 -12.08 17.18
CA SER A 242 -3.07 -13.23 17.83
C SER A 242 -2.73 -14.53 17.11
N ASP A 243 -2.58 -15.61 17.88
CA ASP A 243 -2.34 -16.95 17.34
C ASP A 243 -3.47 -17.41 16.38
N ASP A 244 -4.67 -16.91 16.60
CA ASP A 244 -5.84 -17.36 15.88
C ASP A 244 -6.08 -16.64 14.57
N ASN A 245 -5.47 -15.47 14.31
CA ASN A 245 -5.73 -14.62 13.13
C ASN A 245 -7.23 -14.47 12.76
N ASP A 246 -8.10 -14.86 13.69
CA ASP A 246 -9.52 -15.07 13.45
C ASP A 246 -10.23 -13.76 13.11
N VAL A 247 -9.77 -12.68 13.76
CA VAL A 247 -10.32 -11.34 13.55
C VAL A 247 -9.96 -10.82 12.16
N LEU A 248 -8.71 -11.01 11.71
CA LEU A 248 -8.28 -10.61 10.38
C LEU A 248 -9.01 -11.41 9.30
N ILE A 249 -9.14 -12.72 9.50
CA ILE A 249 -9.92 -13.59 8.61
C ILE A 249 -11.36 -13.13 8.54
N LYS A 250 -12.01 -12.85 9.67
CA LYS A 250 -13.38 -12.31 9.72
C LYS A 250 -13.50 -10.97 9.01
N THR A 251 -12.53 -10.08 9.22
CA THR A 251 -12.46 -8.79 8.52
C THR A 251 -12.42 -8.99 7.01
N TYR A 252 -11.55 -9.88 6.53
CA TYR A 252 -11.45 -10.18 5.11
C TYR A 252 -12.65 -10.94 4.56
N GLN A 253 -13.36 -11.73 5.37
CA GLN A 253 -14.63 -12.35 5.00
C GLN A 253 -15.74 -11.30 4.83
N VAL A 254 -15.80 -10.30 5.71
CA VAL A 254 -16.70 -9.15 5.54
C VAL A 254 -16.37 -8.41 4.24
N LEU A 255 -15.09 -8.11 4.01
CA LEU A 255 -14.63 -7.48 2.77
C LEU A 255 -15.04 -8.30 1.54
N ASP A 256 -14.74 -9.59 1.50
CA ASP A 256 -15.08 -10.50 0.40
C ASP A 256 -16.56 -10.49 0.07
N LYS A 257 -17.39 -10.64 1.10
CA LYS A 257 -18.85 -10.63 0.98
C LYS A 257 -19.34 -9.29 0.41
N LYS A 258 -18.89 -8.17 1.00
CA LYS A 258 -19.37 -6.83 0.60
C LYS A 258 -18.88 -6.44 -0.80
N VAL A 259 -17.67 -6.80 -1.16
CA VAL A 259 -17.16 -6.64 -2.54
C VAL A 259 -18.01 -7.43 -3.52
N GLY A 260 -18.36 -8.68 -3.21
CA GLY A 260 -19.25 -9.48 -4.02
C GLY A 260 -20.64 -8.83 -4.20
N GLU A 261 -21.28 -8.43 -3.11
CA GLU A 261 -22.59 -7.75 -3.11
C GLU A 261 -22.56 -6.46 -3.95
N LEU A 262 -21.50 -5.66 -3.84
CA LEU A 262 -21.36 -4.41 -4.60
C LEU A 262 -21.20 -4.67 -6.11
N ILE A 263 -20.37 -5.63 -6.47
CA ILE A 263 -20.14 -6.01 -7.88
C ILE A 263 -21.44 -6.51 -8.51
N ASP A 264 -22.16 -7.37 -7.80
CA ASP A 264 -23.42 -7.93 -8.29
C ASP A 264 -24.52 -6.86 -8.42
N ALA A 265 -24.49 -5.81 -7.58
CA ALA A 265 -25.45 -4.71 -7.63
C ALA A 265 -25.13 -3.65 -8.71
N LEU A 266 -23.86 -3.41 -8.99
CA LEU A 266 -23.42 -2.37 -9.94
C LEU A 266 -23.12 -2.91 -11.34
N GLU A 267 -22.90 -4.21 -11.48
CA GLU A 267 -22.60 -4.92 -12.73
C GLU A 267 -21.53 -4.18 -13.58
N PRO A 268 -20.35 -3.85 -13.01
CA PRO A 268 -19.32 -3.14 -13.76
C PRO A 268 -18.73 -4.04 -14.85
N ASP A 269 -18.29 -3.43 -15.96
CA ASP A 269 -17.56 -4.15 -17.01
C ASP A 269 -16.26 -4.77 -16.49
N ASN A 270 -15.58 -4.05 -15.58
CA ASN A 270 -14.30 -4.47 -15.00
C ASN A 270 -14.20 -4.06 -13.54
N VAL A 271 -13.46 -4.84 -12.78
CA VAL A 271 -13.21 -4.65 -11.35
C VAL A 271 -11.72 -4.70 -11.08
N ILE A 272 -11.21 -3.79 -10.27
CA ILE A 272 -9.88 -3.87 -9.65
C ILE A 272 -10.07 -3.84 -8.14
N VAL A 273 -9.49 -4.82 -7.44
CA VAL A 273 -9.39 -4.86 -5.98
C VAL A 273 -7.91 -4.84 -5.63
N MET A 274 -7.50 -3.90 -4.79
CA MET A 274 -6.08 -3.72 -4.48
C MET A 274 -5.82 -3.18 -3.08
N SER A 275 -4.60 -3.39 -2.62
CA SER A 275 -4.00 -2.69 -1.48
C SER A 275 -2.66 -2.07 -1.86
N ASP A 276 -2.23 -1.09 -1.13
CA ASP A 276 -0.97 -0.39 -1.34
C ASP A 276 0.25 -1.16 -0.79
N HIS A 277 0.07 -1.87 0.30
CA HIS A 277 1.01 -2.77 0.96
C HIS A 277 0.25 -3.91 1.65
N GLY A 278 0.94 -4.78 2.35
CA GLY A 278 0.37 -5.79 3.24
C GLY A 278 0.85 -5.60 4.68
N MET A 279 0.63 -6.63 5.51
CA MET A 279 1.04 -6.67 6.91
C MET A 279 1.78 -7.95 7.22
N MET A 280 2.67 -7.90 8.20
CA MET A 280 3.36 -9.07 8.77
C MET A 280 2.88 -9.32 10.19
N ASN A 281 2.64 -10.59 10.53
CA ASN A 281 2.36 -10.99 11.89
C ASN A 281 3.64 -10.91 12.74
N PHE A 282 3.54 -10.30 13.90
CA PHE A 282 4.67 -10.20 14.83
C PHE A 282 5.16 -11.57 15.31
N LYS A 283 4.27 -12.55 15.47
CA LYS A 283 4.64 -13.91 15.85
C LYS A 283 5.54 -14.54 14.79
N ASP A 284 5.18 -14.42 13.52
CA ASP A 284 6.00 -14.92 12.42
C ASP A 284 7.38 -14.25 12.42
N ILE A 285 7.44 -12.95 12.74
CA ILE A 285 8.69 -12.20 12.86
C ILE A 285 9.55 -12.72 14.01
N VAL A 286 8.95 -13.01 15.18
CA VAL A 286 9.67 -13.47 16.37
C VAL A 286 10.16 -14.91 16.21
N GLU A 287 9.38 -15.75 15.53
CA GLU A 287 9.71 -17.16 15.29
C GLU A 287 10.71 -17.35 14.15
N CYS A 288 10.79 -16.43 13.17
CA CYS A 288 11.79 -16.47 12.12
C CYS A 288 13.19 -16.28 12.68
N SER A 289 14.15 -17.05 12.17
CA SER A 289 15.57 -16.77 12.41
C SER A 289 15.97 -15.43 11.78
N ASP A 290 17.04 -14.83 12.28
CA ASP A 290 17.56 -13.58 11.69
C ASP A 290 17.97 -13.80 10.22
N GLU A 291 18.35 -15.01 9.86
CA GLU A 291 18.69 -15.39 8.49
C GLU A 291 17.46 -15.47 7.60
N GLU A 292 16.32 -16.03 8.07
CA GLU A 292 15.06 -16.05 7.35
C GLU A 292 14.51 -14.64 7.14
N ILE A 293 14.54 -13.77 8.16
CA ILE A 293 14.16 -12.36 8.05
C ILE A 293 15.03 -11.63 7.01
N ARG A 294 16.28 -12.05 6.87
CA ARG A 294 17.24 -11.49 5.91
C ARG A 294 17.01 -11.96 4.47
N HIS A 295 16.55 -13.15 4.26
CA HIS A 295 16.35 -13.75 2.94
C HIS A 295 14.94 -13.51 2.38
N GLU A 296 13.95 -13.36 3.24
CA GLU A 296 12.63 -12.98 2.77
C GLU A 296 12.59 -11.50 2.40
N ALA A 297 11.91 -11.20 1.29
CA ALA A 297 11.73 -9.83 0.79
C ALA A 297 10.74 -9.04 1.68
N PHE A 298 10.98 -9.02 2.98
CA PHE A 298 10.30 -8.14 3.91
C PHE A 298 10.90 -6.75 3.73
N GLY A 299 10.17 -5.84 3.15
CA GLY A 299 10.73 -4.55 2.79
C GLY A 299 11.03 -3.61 3.95
N ALA A 300 10.69 -3.98 5.17
CA ALA A 300 11.00 -3.26 6.40
C ALA A 300 11.94 -4.05 7.31
N ARG A 301 12.96 -4.66 6.73
CA ARG A 301 13.91 -5.52 7.44
C ARG A 301 14.45 -4.92 8.75
N ASP A 302 14.88 -3.67 8.70
CA ASP A 302 15.45 -2.99 9.87
C ASP A 302 14.40 -2.80 10.97
N GLU A 303 13.15 -2.52 10.58
CA GLU A 303 12.01 -2.43 11.49
C GLU A 303 11.68 -3.79 12.08
N VAL A 304 11.66 -4.84 11.26
CA VAL A 304 11.43 -6.22 11.69
C VAL A 304 12.51 -6.72 12.65
N LEU A 305 13.78 -6.51 12.33
CA LEU A 305 14.90 -6.86 13.21
C LEU A 305 14.91 -6.04 14.51
N TRP A 306 14.52 -4.78 14.41
CA TRP A 306 14.42 -3.93 15.59
C TRP A 306 13.26 -4.35 16.49
N LEU A 307 12.09 -4.71 15.94
CA LEU A 307 10.96 -5.31 16.65
C LEU A 307 11.37 -6.62 17.33
N LYS A 308 12.00 -7.54 16.60
CA LYS A 308 12.48 -8.82 17.12
C LYS A 308 13.47 -8.63 18.26
N ASN A 309 14.49 -7.78 18.10
CA ASN A 309 15.53 -7.55 19.09
C ASN A 309 15.02 -6.86 20.37
N ARG A 310 13.88 -6.22 20.33
CA ARG A 310 13.31 -5.52 21.48
C ARG A 310 12.19 -6.27 22.17
N TYR A 311 11.66 -7.35 21.59
CA TYR A 311 10.52 -8.12 22.14
C TYR A 311 9.32 -7.24 22.51
N ILE A 312 9.07 -6.15 21.77
CA ILE A 312 8.20 -5.09 22.24
C ILE A 312 7.16 -4.74 21.22
N ALA A 313 6.00 -4.65 21.76
CA ALA A 313 4.94 -3.81 21.33
C ALA A 313 5.42 -2.37 21.20
N PHE A 314 5.29 -1.81 20.01
CA PHE A 314 5.49 -0.40 19.80
C PHE A 314 4.35 0.40 20.38
N GLU A 315 4.70 1.47 21.07
CA GLU A 315 3.76 2.55 21.25
C GLU A 315 3.70 3.33 19.93
N ALA A 316 2.82 2.89 19.06
CA ALA A 316 2.54 3.65 17.86
C ALA A 316 1.73 4.88 18.21
N HIS A 317 1.73 5.83 17.31
CA HIS A 317 0.93 7.03 17.35
C HIS A 317 -0.30 6.90 18.23
N ASN A 318 -0.36 7.67 19.33
CA ASN A 318 -1.44 7.74 20.30
C ASN A 318 -1.46 6.68 21.43
N GLY A 319 -0.33 6.08 21.78
CA GLY A 319 -0.24 5.13 22.89
C GLY A 319 -0.93 3.79 22.62
N ALA A 320 -1.21 3.44 21.36
CA ALA A 320 -1.58 2.09 20.98
C ALA A 320 -0.33 1.24 20.80
N LEU A 321 -0.33 0.01 21.33
CA LEU A 321 0.73 -0.95 21.10
C LEU A 321 0.49 -1.59 19.73
N LEU A 322 1.42 -1.45 18.80
CA LEU A 322 1.41 -2.13 17.51
C LEU A 322 2.35 -3.34 17.58
N PHE A 323 1.82 -4.49 17.18
CA PHE A 323 2.56 -5.75 17.12
C PHE A 323 2.78 -6.22 15.69
N THR A 324 2.67 -5.32 14.74
CA THR A 324 2.76 -5.64 13.32
C THR A 324 3.60 -4.61 12.60
N ALA A 325 4.21 -5.02 11.51
CA ALA A 325 4.88 -4.14 10.57
C ALA A 325 4.22 -4.26 9.20
N HIS A 326 4.31 -3.21 8.39
CA HIS A 326 3.86 -3.26 7.01
C HIS A 326 4.74 -4.22 6.20
N ALA A 327 4.13 -5.04 5.37
CA ALA A 327 4.81 -5.94 4.45
C ALA A 327 4.95 -5.29 3.07
N LEU A 328 6.00 -5.69 2.36
CA LEU A 328 6.29 -5.18 1.00
C LEU A 328 5.20 -5.51 -0.01
N ARG A 329 4.49 -6.62 0.19
CA ARG A 329 3.55 -7.16 -0.78
C ARG A 329 2.13 -6.72 -0.50
N GLY A 330 1.52 -6.03 -1.47
CA GLY A 330 0.11 -5.70 -1.48
C GLY A 330 -0.70 -6.63 -2.38
N THR A 331 -1.99 -6.68 -2.16
CA THR A 331 -2.94 -7.45 -2.97
C THR A 331 -3.30 -6.70 -4.25
N PHE A 332 -3.35 -7.40 -5.38
CA PHE A 332 -3.89 -6.89 -6.64
C PHE A 332 -4.66 -7.99 -7.36
N ILE A 333 -5.92 -7.71 -7.66
CA ILE A 333 -6.81 -8.56 -8.46
C ILE A 333 -7.54 -7.66 -9.46
N ALA A 334 -7.51 -8.01 -10.74
CA ALA A 334 -8.29 -7.34 -11.78
C ALA A 334 -9.08 -8.36 -12.57
N ALA A 335 -10.38 -8.16 -12.77
CA ALA A 335 -11.24 -9.08 -13.50
C ALA A 335 -12.31 -8.33 -14.30
N GLY A 336 -12.86 -8.95 -15.31
CA GLY A 336 -13.92 -8.39 -16.13
C GLY A 336 -13.75 -8.68 -17.62
N LYS A 337 -14.60 -8.05 -18.43
CA LYS A 337 -14.68 -8.37 -19.86
C LYS A 337 -13.41 -8.04 -20.65
N ASP A 338 -12.63 -7.05 -20.20
CA ASP A 338 -11.40 -6.60 -20.87
C ASP A 338 -10.14 -7.29 -20.34
N ILE A 339 -10.26 -8.07 -19.26
CA ILE A 339 -9.14 -8.65 -18.49
C ILE A 339 -9.03 -10.15 -18.79
N ARG A 340 -7.82 -10.62 -19.09
CA ARG A 340 -7.52 -12.05 -19.25
C ARG A 340 -7.06 -12.68 -17.95
N HIS A 341 -7.25 -13.99 -17.83
CA HIS A 341 -6.68 -14.73 -16.71
C HIS A 341 -5.16 -14.80 -16.84
N THR A 342 -4.45 -14.26 -15.86
CA THR A 342 -2.99 -14.33 -15.79
C THR A 342 -2.49 -14.07 -14.36
N ARG A 343 -1.40 -14.70 -14.00
CA ARG A 343 -0.62 -14.33 -12.83
C ARG A 343 0.47 -13.35 -13.26
N LEU A 344 0.59 -12.26 -12.52
CA LEU A 344 1.67 -11.31 -12.68
C LEU A 344 2.82 -11.70 -11.75
N GLU A 345 4.00 -11.85 -12.30
CA GLU A 345 5.22 -12.16 -11.54
C GLU A 345 5.88 -10.87 -11.00
N GLU A 346 5.64 -9.75 -11.67
CA GLU A 346 6.24 -8.47 -11.32
C GLU A 346 5.27 -7.32 -11.57
N MET A 347 5.08 -6.47 -10.56
CA MET A 347 4.40 -5.19 -10.68
C MET A 347 4.78 -4.27 -9.51
N ARG A 348 4.55 -2.99 -9.67
CA ARG A 348 4.75 -1.95 -8.63
C ARG A 348 3.50 -1.08 -8.50
N THR A 349 3.39 -0.36 -7.41
CA THR A 349 2.26 0.58 -7.17
C THR A 349 2.08 1.58 -8.31
N VAL A 350 3.16 2.08 -8.90
CA VAL A 350 3.12 3.01 -10.06
C VAL A 350 2.48 2.43 -11.32
N ASP A 351 2.41 1.10 -11.45
CA ASP A 351 1.84 0.42 -12.63
C ASP A 351 0.31 0.42 -12.63
N VAL A 352 -0.30 0.69 -11.50
CA VAL A 352 -1.76 0.75 -11.35
C VAL A 352 -2.35 1.89 -12.15
N TYR A 353 -1.77 3.08 -12.04
CA TYR A 353 -2.20 4.27 -12.79
C TYR A 353 -2.29 4.05 -14.31
N PRO A 354 -1.18 3.66 -15.00
CA PRO A 354 -1.25 3.45 -16.44
C PRO A 354 -2.19 2.29 -16.83
N THR A 355 -2.36 1.31 -15.94
CA THR A 355 -3.28 0.20 -16.17
C THR A 355 -4.75 0.64 -16.09
N ILE A 356 -5.10 1.54 -15.15
CA ILE A 356 -6.44 2.16 -15.09
C ILE A 356 -6.72 2.97 -16.36
N LEU A 357 -5.76 3.77 -16.82
CA LEU A 357 -5.91 4.56 -18.04
C LEU A 357 -6.06 3.67 -19.28
N GLU A 358 -5.24 2.61 -19.40
CA GLU A 358 -5.36 1.63 -20.49
C GLU A 358 -6.71 0.94 -20.48
N LEU A 359 -7.25 0.59 -19.30
CA LEU A 359 -8.57 -0.03 -19.16
C LEU A 359 -9.67 0.84 -19.79
N CYS A 360 -9.52 2.14 -19.71
CA CYS A 360 -10.41 3.14 -20.32
C CYS A 360 -10.01 3.53 -21.75
N GLY A 361 -8.92 2.98 -22.30
CA GLY A 361 -8.43 3.33 -23.64
C GLY A 361 -7.83 4.73 -23.73
N CYS A 362 -7.42 5.31 -22.59
CA CYS A 362 -6.81 6.63 -22.53
C CYS A 362 -5.30 6.57 -22.78
N LYS A 363 -4.77 7.59 -23.44
CA LYS A 363 -3.32 7.76 -23.56
C LYS A 363 -2.70 8.16 -22.23
N ILE A 364 -1.59 7.51 -21.90
CA ILE A 364 -0.83 7.77 -20.67
C ILE A 364 0.10 8.97 -20.93
N PRO A 365 0.19 9.95 -20.02
CA PRO A 365 1.19 11.00 -20.08
C PRO A 365 2.61 10.40 -20.14
N GLN A 366 3.49 11.01 -20.94
CA GLN A 366 4.82 10.44 -21.23
C GLN A 366 5.77 10.41 -20.04
N ASP A 367 5.54 11.28 -19.07
CA ASP A 367 6.36 11.44 -17.86
C ASP A 367 6.02 10.46 -16.73
N ARG A 368 5.26 9.40 -17.01
CA ARG A 368 4.90 8.40 -16.00
C ARG A 368 5.94 7.30 -15.87
N ASP A 369 6.24 6.94 -14.62
CA ASP A 369 7.21 5.89 -14.29
C ASP A 369 6.63 4.48 -14.51
N GLY A 370 5.34 4.32 -14.25
CA GLY A 370 4.64 3.05 -14.36
C GLY A 370 4.49 2.51 -15.79
N TYR A 371 4.21 1.21 -15.86
CA TYR A 371 3.91 0.47 -17.10
C TYR A 371 2.48 -0.05 -17.06
N VAL A 372 1.84 -0.14 -18.24
CA VAL A 372 0.60 -0.89 -18.37
C VAL A 372 0.88 -2.36 -18.03
N LEU A 373 0.11 -2.95 -17.13
CA LEU A 373 0.19 -4.37 -16.85
C LEU A 373 -0.32 -5.19 -18.06
N ASP A 374 0.38 -6.26 -18.40
CA ASP A 374 0.02 -7.11 -19.53
C ASP A 374 -1.13 -8.09 -19.15
N ILE A 375 -2.29 -7.50 -18.88
CA ILE A 375 -3.48 -8.21 -18.37
C ILE A 375 -4.68 -8.15 -19.32
N PHE A 376 -4.58 -7.42 -20.44
CA PHE A 376 -5.70 -7.18 -21.33
C PHE A 376 -5.87 -8.30 -22.37
N ASN A 377 -7.12 -8.65 -22.69
CA ASN A 377 -7.48 -9.60 -23.76
C ASN A 377 -7.58 -8.93 -25.14
N ARG A 378 -7.18 -7.67 -25.27
CA ARG A 378 -7.10 -6.85 -26.47
C ARG A 378 -5.72 -6.22 -26.60
N LEU A 379 -5.43 -5.66 -27.78
CA LEU A 379 -4.24 -4.85 -27.95
C LEU A 379 -4.35 -3.56 -27.13
N CYS A 380 -3.27 -3.23 -26.44
CA CYS A 380 -3.17 -2.00 -25.68
C CYS A 380 -3.05 -0.79 -26.61
N VAL A 381 -3.65 0.33 -26.23
CA VAL A 381 -3.51 1.62 -26.94
C VAL A 381 -2.21 2.34 -26.57
N ASN A 382 -1.55 1.88 -25.52
CA ASN A 382 -0.27 2.39 -25.03
C ASN A 382 0.84 1.38 -25.29
N ASP A 383 2.04 1.87 -25.65
CA ASP A 383 3.17 1.02 -26.02
C ASP A 383 4.00 0.54 -24.81
N LYS A 384 3.96 1.31 -23.69
CA LYS A 384 4.70 1.00 -22.46
C LYS A 384 4.02 -0.10 -21.65
N VAL A 385 4.04 -1.34 -22.16
CA VAL A 385 3.41 -2.51 -21.53
C VAL A 385 4.45 -3.38 -20.85
N LEU A 386 4.20 -3.75 -19.59
CA LEU A 386 5.05 -4.64 -18.80
C LEU A 386 4.82 -6.09 -19.21
N LYS A 387 5.65 -6.60 -20.11
CA LYS A 387 5.61 -8.01 -20.51
C LYS A 387 6.13 -8.90 -19.39
N GLN A 388 5.34 -9.86 -18.96
CA GLN A 388 5.69 -10.80 -17.89
C GLN A 388 6.62 -11.94 -18.35
N VAL A 389 6.88 -12.01 -19.66
CA VAL A 389 7.71 -13.07 -20.25
C VAL A 389 9.10 -12.53 -20.56
N ASN A 390 10.15 -13.28 -20.20
CA ASN A 390 11.55 -12.94 -20.47
C ASN A 390 12.03 -11.63 -19.80
N ILE A 391 11.62 -11.41 -18.56
CA ILE A 391 12.19 -10.31 -17.76
C ILE A 391 13.70 -10.55 -17.63
N LYS A 392 14.48 -9.65 -18.22
CA LYS A 392 15.94 -9.64 -18.03
C LYS A 392 16.27 -8.63 -16.94
N TYR A 393 16.95 -9.11 -15.92
CA TYR A 393 17.48 -8.23 -14.88
C TYR A 393 18.76 -7.59 -15.38
N LYS A 394 18.78 -6.26 -15.34
CA LYS A 394 19.95 -5.46 -15.68
C LYS A 394 21.03 -5.64 -14.61
N PRO A 395 22.23 -6.15 -14.95
CA PRO A 395 23.28 -6.30 -13.97
C PRO A 395 23.90 -4.94 -13.64
N ILE A 396 23.84 -4.55 -12.38
CA ILE A 396 24.36 -3.29 -11.86
C ILE A 396 25.38 -3.57 -10.77
N ALA A 397 26.55 -2.93 -10.82
CA ALA A 397 27.49 -2.94 -9.72
C ALA A 397 27.38 -1.66 -8.89
N VAL A 398 27.44 -1.82 -7.58
CA VAL A 398 27.60 -0.71 -6.63
C VAL A 398 28.92 -0.90 -5.89
N ILE A 399 29.87 -0.01 -6.12
CA ILE A 399 31.13 -0.01 -5.43
C ILE A 399 30.93 0.57 -4.03
N GLN A 400 31.31 -0.19 -3.03
CA GLN A 400 31.16 0.14 -1.63
C GLN A 400 31.82 1.49 -1.29
N ALA A 401 31.07 2.37 -0.62
CA ALA A 401 31.61 3.56 0.00
C ALA A 401 32.41 3.22 1.27
N HIS A 402 33.21 4.17 1.72
CA HIS A 402 33.90 4.07 3.01
C HIS A 402 32.92 3.98 4.18
N ASP A 403 31.79 4.69 4.09
CA ASP A 403 30.68 4.59 5.04
C ASP A 403 29.60 3.64 4.49
N PRO A 404 29.28 2.54 5.20
CA PRO A 404 28.21 1.61 4.81
C PRO A 404 26.84 2.28 4.62
N ASN A 405 26.52 3.31 5.41
CA ASN A 405 25.25 4.02 5.27
C ASN A 405 25.12 4.71 3.90
N ILE A 406 26.21 5.23 3.37
CA ILE A 406 26.24 5.83 2.03
C ILE A 406 25.97 4.75 0.97
N THR A 407 26.60 3.59 1.11
CA THR A 407 26.35 2.45 0.21
C THR A 407 24.88 2.04 0.23
N ASP A 408 24.27 1.96 1.39
CA ASP A 408 22.84 1.65 1.52
C ASP A 408 21.94 2.68 0.85
N ILE A 409 22.27 3.97 0.95
CA ILE A 409 21.55 5.03 0.24
C ILE A 409 21.63 4.77 -1.27
N ILE A 410 22.83 4.50 -1.79
CA ILE A 410 23.05 4.24 -3.22
C ILE A 410 22.29 3.00 -3.68
N ILE A 411 22.35 1.90 -2.93
CA ILE A 411 21.60 0.67 -3.24
C ILE A 411 20.10 0.99 -3.38
N ASN A 412 19.56 1.75 -2.45
CA ASN A 412 18.15 2.14 -2.46
C ASN A 412 17.81 2.96 -3.71
N GLU A 413 18.60 3.99 -4.01
CA GLU A 413 18.38 4.86 -5.16
C GLU A 413 18.51 4.06 -6.47
N VAL A 414 19.53 3.22 -6.60
CA VAL A 414 19.71 2.36 -7.77
C VAL A 414 18.53 1.43 -7.97
N TYR A 415 18.07 0.78 -6.91
CA TYR A 415 16.90 -0.11 -6.96
C TYR A 415 15.61 0.63 -7.35
N LEU A 416 15.43 1.82 -6.82
CA LEU A 416 14.22 2.61 -7.08
C LEU A 416 14.18 3.15 -8.53
N HIS A 417 15.33 3.57 -9.06
CA HIS A 417 15.41 4.13 -10.43
C HIS A 417 15.52 3.06 -11.53
N ASN A 418 15.97 1.84 -11.20
CA ASN A 418 16.15 0.77 -12.17
C ASN A 418 15.13 -0.34 -11.95
N ARG A 419 14.17 -0.43 -12.85
CA ARG A 419 13.27 -1.56 -12.88
C ARG A 419 14.00 -2.82 -13.36
N PHE A 420 13.79 -3.94 -12.69
CA PHE A 420 14.43 -5.21 -13.01
C PHE A 420 15.96 -5.14 -13.01
N CYS A 421 16.55 -4.69 -11.93
CA CYS A 421 17.98 -4.75 -11.76
C CYS A 421 18.39 -5.89 -10.80
N SER A 422 19.59 -6.44 -11.07
CA SER A 422 20.32 -7.28 -10.12
C SER A 422 21.51 -6.48 -9.61
N ILE A 423 21.55 -6.21 -8.30
CA ILE A 423 22.58 -5.38 -7.70
C ILE A 423 23.67 -6.26 -7.11
N THR A 424 24.89 -6.09 -7.59
CA THR A 424 26.09 -6.68 -7.00
C THR A 424 26.88 -5.61 -6.25
N ILE A 425 27.16 -5.84 -4.99
CA ILE A 425 28.07 -4.97 -4.22
C ILE A 425 29.50 -5.43 -4.46
N VAL A 426 30.36 -4.46 -4.78
CA VAL A 426 31.81 -4.65 -4.91
C VAL A 426 32.48 -4.00 -3.70
N GLY A 427 33.01 -4.79 -2.79
CA GLY A 427 33.47 -4.25 -1.52
C GLY A 427 34.50 -5.07 -0.76
N ASP A 428 34.81 -4.63 0.44
CA ASP A 428 35.66 -5.35 1.38
C ASP A 428 34.88 -6.47 2.05
N LYS A 429 35.39 -7.68 2.05
CA LYS A 429 34.77 -8.89 2.64
C LYS A 429 34.32 -8.74 4.09
N ARG A 430 34.90 -7.80 4.83
CA ARG A 430 34.47 -7.50 6.20
C ARG A 430 33.02 -7.01 6.27
N TYR A 431 32.46 -6.49 5.17
CA TYR A 431 31.10 -5.97 5.07
C TYR A 431 30.16 -6.90 4.29
N GLU A 432 30.65 -8.06 3.83
CA GLU A 432 29.88 -9.01 3.03
C GLU A 432 28.56 -9.38 3.75
N GLU A 433 28.63 -9.71 5.03
CA GLU A 433 27.46 -10.07 5.82
C GLU A 433 26.42 -8.94 5.89
N ILE A 434 26.86 -7.68 6.01
CA ILE A 434 25.98 -6.52 6.03
C ILE A 434 25.21 -6.37 4.72
N TYR A 435 25.89 -6.51 3.60
CA TYR A 435 25.27 -6.29 2.28
C TYR A 435 24.52 -7.50 1.76
N CYS A 436 25.02 -8.72 1.97
CA CYS A 436 24.30 -9.94 1.62
C CYS A 436 22.95 -10.05 2.34
N ASN A 437 22.84 -9.35 3.43
CA ASN A 437 21.63 -9.23 4.22
C ASN A 437 20.65 -8.14 3.73
N ASN A 438 21.01 -7.32 2.74
CA ASN A 438 20.10 -6.37 2.13
C ASN A 438 19.28 -7.07 1.03
N PRO A 439 17.95 -7.15 1.12
CA PRO A 439 17.10 -7.89 0.18
C PRO A 439 17.18 -7.35 -1.26
N ARG A 440 17.72 -6.16 -1.46
CA ARG A 440 17.93 -5.54 -2.78
C ARG A 440 19.26 -5.90 -3.40
N VAL A 441 20.15 -6.51 -2.63
CA VAL A 441 21.47 -6.97 -3.10
C VAL A 441 21.36 -8.41 -3.54
N THR A 442 21.67 -8.66 -4.79
CA THR A 442 21.64 -10.00 -5.38
C THR A 442 22.93 -10.77 -5.10
N ASN A 443 24.06 -10.06 -5.02
CA ASN A 443 25.37 -10.68 -4.85
C ASN A 443 26.36 -9.70 -4.20
N PHE A 444 27.40 -10.26 -3.56
CA PHE A 444 28.56 -9.53 -3.05
C PHE A 444 29.84 -10.15 -3.60
N ILE A 445 30.74 -9.31 -4.08
CA ILE A 445 32.08 -9.73 -4.54
C ILE A 445 33.15 -8.82 -3.94
N SER A 446 34.34 -9.33 -3.79
CA SER A 446 35.51 -8.52 -3.38
C SER A 446 36.01 -7.62 -4.54
N PHE A 447 36.75 -6.58 -4.20
CA PHE A 447 37.38 -5.72 -5.22
C PHE A 447 38.27 -6.48 -6.19
N SER A 448 38.92 -7.59 -5.75
CA SER A 448 39.77 -8.43 -6.60
C SER A 448 39.00 -9.29 -7.60
N GLU A 449 37.72 -9.52 -7.36
CA GLU A 449 36.85 -10.31 -8.24
C GLU A 449 36.06 -9.42 -9.22
N TYR A 450 36.18 -8.10 -9.06
CA TYR A 450 35.44 -7.14 -9.88
C TYR A 450 35.90 -7.12 -11.32
N ASN A 451 34.95 -7.25 -12.23
CA ASN A 451 35.12 -7.08 -13.67
C ASN A 451 34.00 -6.18 -14.21
N GLU A 452 34.35 -4.95 -14.53
CA GLU A 452 33.43 -3.92 -15.01
C GLU A 452 32.61 -4.37 -16.23
N GLY A 453 33.21 -5.18 -17.12
CA GLY A 453 32.55 -5.66 -18.33
C GLY A 453 31.35 -6.58 -18.11
N LEU A 454 31.11 -7.05 -16.88
CA LEU A 454 29.97 -7.87 -16.51
C LEU A 454 28.72 -7.05 -16.15
N TYR A 455 28.82 -5.74 -16.04
CA TYR A 455 27.76 -4.86 -15.58
C TYR A 455 27.38 -3.83 -16.65
N GLU A 456 26.10 -3.53 -16.75
CA GLU A 456 25.61 -2.50 -17.66
C GLU A 456 25.75 -1.08 -17.06
N GLU A 457 25.69 -0.97 -15.75
CA GLU A 457 25.91 0.26 -15.00
C GLU A 457 26.77 0.00 -13.77
N VAL A 458 27.57 0.99 -13.41
CA VAL A 458 28.42 0.96 -12.23
C VAL A 458 28.25 2.25 -11.44
N TYR A 459 27.89 2.13 -10.19
CA TYR A 459 27.75 3.26 -9.26
C TYR A 459 28.88 3.23 -8.24
N CYS A 460 29.48 4.41 -8.01
CA CYS A 460 30.46 4.56 -6.94
C CYS A 460 29.75 4.85 -5.62
N GLY A 461 30.24 4.25 -4.55
CA GLY A 461 29.77 4.47 -3.20
C GLY A 461 30.04 5.88 -2.64
N TYR A 462 29.94 6.92 -3.46
CA TYR A 462 30.06 8.30 -3.08
C TYR A 462 28.74 9.03 -3.35
N HIS A 463 28.20 9.66 -2.32
CA HIS A 463 27.01 10.50 -2.42
C HIS A 463 27.37 11.93 -2.05
N ASN A 464 27.10 12.87 -2.92
CA ASN A 464 27.28 14.29 -2.61
C ASN A 464 26.11 14.76 -1.74
N THR A 465 26.35 14.88 -0.44
CA THR A 465 25.31 15.31 0.53
C THR A 465 24.83 16.75 0.32
N MET A 466 25.57 17.57 -0.42
CA MET A 466 25.19 18.96 -0.70
C MET A 466 24.28 19.09 -1.93
N THR A 467 24.49 18.27 -2.97
CA THR A 467 23.72 18.34 -4.23
C THR A 467 22.71 17.21 -4.40
N GLY A 468 22.79 16.17 -3.57
CA GLY A 468 21.97 14.96 -3.73
C GLY A 468 22.35 14.09 -4.94
N GLU A 469 23.44 14.43 -5.64
CA GLU A 469 23.88 13.68 -6.80
C GLU A 469 24.64 12.42 -6.42
N MET A 470 24.30 11.31 -7.07
CA MET A 470 25.08 10.08 -7.06
C MET A 470 26.06 10.08 -8.23
N PHE A 471 27.26 9.54 -8.00
CA PHE A 471 28.19 9.36 -9.08
C PHE A 471 27.89 8.05 -9.82
N HIS A 472 27.42 8.20 -11.03
CA HIS A 472 27.32 7.16 -12.03
C HIS A 472 28.63 7.14 -12.83
N ILE A 473 29.35 6.03 -12.79
CA ILE A 473 30.66 5.91 -13.48
C ILE A 473 30.47 5.48 -14.93
N ARG A 474 29.36 4.75 -15.22
CA ARG A 474 29.07 4.26 -16.56
C ARG A 474 27.56 4.07 -16.76
#